data_c69d11a5f3f190b5910767a4b0602b70
#
_entry.id   c69d11a5f3f190b5910767a4b0602b70
#
_cell.length_a   1.000
_cell.length_b   1.000
_cell.length_c   1.000
_cell.angle_alpha   90.00
_cell.angle_beta   90.00
_cell.angle_gamma   90.00
#
_symmetry.space_group_name_H-M   'P 1'
#
loop_
_entity.id
_entity.type
_entity.pdbx_description
1 polymer ?
#
loop_
_entity_poly.entity_id
_entity_poly.type
_entity_poly.pdbx_seq_one_letter_code
_entity_poly.pdbx_strand_id
1 'polypeptide(L)'
;MKTIRKDVSTLRRDAEKQNESLEGGLLWRALDFLIYLVLIVVVMFSLRAVVLDPVRVDGNSMLDTLTNGEVMVADRTAYAFCSPKRGDVVLCYYPDAYYEDQDLLYATRVKRVVAVGGDTIETRDGAVYVNGQKIDEPYLTPERIGNQYIPVQTVPKDSVYVLGDNRAVSRDSRYDSVGPIPLCRVVGKVRLVLFPLKQLRLV
;
A
#
# COMPACT_ATOMS: atom_id res chain seq x y z
N MET A 1 14.35 77.13 23.85
CA MET A 1 13.33 76.12 24.27
C MET A 1 12.50 75.55 23.14
N LYS A 2 12.23 76.23 22.05
CA LYS A 2 11.46 75.73 20.90
C LYS A 2 12.19 74.69 20.03
N THR A 3 13.51 74.74 19.90
CA THR A 3 14.31 73.85 19.02
C THR A 3 14.39 72.39 19.57
N ILE A 4 14.52 72.23 20.89
CA ILE A 4 14.59 70.91 21.53
C ILE A 4 13.25 70.17 21.46
N ARG A 5 12.12 70.85 21.49
CA ARG A 5 10.79 70.22 21.39
C ARG A 5 10.49 69.70 19.97
N LYS A 6 11.08 70.30 18.95
CA LYS A 6 10.93 69.84 17.54
C LYS A 6 11.73 68.58 17.28
N ASP A 7 12.87 68.45 17.95
CA ASP A 7 13.78 67.30 17.81
C ASP A 7 13.20 66.03 18.46
N VAL A 8 12.62 66.16 19.64
CA VAL A 8 11.98 65.02 20.34
C VAL A 8 10.74 64.49 19.59
N SER A 9 9.98 65.37 18.92
CA SER A 9 8.80 64.95 18.15
C SER A 9 9.16 64.24 16.84
N THR A 10 10.28 64.60 16.23
CA THR A 10 10.80 63.88 15.04
C THR A 10 11.34 62.50 15.43
N LEU A 11 12.13 62.42 16.47
CA LEU A 11 12.64 61.12 16.97
C LEU A 11 11.51 60.14 17.32
N ARG A 12 10.45 60.64 17.94
CA ARG A 12 9.28 59.80 18.27
C ARG A 12 8.55 59.26 17.04
N ARG A 13 8.35 60.11 16.00
CA ARG A 13 7.75 59.69 14.72
C ARG A 13 8.61 58.68 13.96
N ASP A 14 9.93 58.85 14.01
CA ASP A 14 10.86 57.92 13.34
C ASP A 14 10.88 56.56 14.05
N ALA A 15 10.83 56.55 15.42
CA ALA A 15 10.70 55.34 16.19
C ALA A 15 9.35 54.59 15.95
N GLU A 16 8.24 55.33 15.87
CA GLU A 16 6.92 54.78 15.52
C GLU A 16 6.92 54.14 14.15
N LYS A 17 7.44 54.84 13.11
CA LYS A 17 7.57 54.27 11.75
C LYS A 17 8.48 53.05 11.68
N GLN A 18 9.54 53.03 12.43
CA GLN A 18 10.46 51.93 12.49
C GLN A 18 9.81 50.70 13.16
N ASN A 19 8.99 50.94 14.20
CA ASN A 19 8.24 49.87 14.86
C ASN A 19 7.14 49.28 13.95
N GLU A 20 6.37 50.14 13.23
CA GLU A 20 5.39 49.69 12.23
C GLU A 20 6.04 48.90 11.09
N SER A 21 7.23 49.26 10.64
CA SER A 21 7.97 48.55 9.61
C SER A 21 8.48 47.17 10.10
N LEU A 22 8.88 47.07 11.36
CA LEU A 22 9.31 45.82 11.99
C LEU A 22 8.14 44.86 12.21
N GLU A 23 7.01 45.40 12.68
CA GLU A 23 5.79 44.59 12.89
C GLU A 23 5.24 44.08 11.53
N GLY A 24 5.20 44.94 10.50
CA GLY A 24 4.84 44.53 9.15
C GLY A 24 5.77 43.43 8.63
N GLY A 25 7.08 43.60 8.80
CA GLY A 25 8.06 42.61 8.37
C GLY A 25 7.94 41.25 9.10
N LEU A 26 7.58 41.30 10.39
CA LEU A 26 7.36 40.07 11.18
C LEU A 26 6.09 39.33 10.73
N LEU A 27 5.01 40.07 10.46
CA LEU A 27 3.76 39.48 9.97
C LEU A 27 3.94 38.82 8.60
N TRP A 28 4.66 39.43 7.67
CA TRP A 28 4.95 38.83 6.38
C TRP A 28 5.80 37.57 6.50
N ARG A 29 6.83 37.57 7.35
CA ARG A 29 7.62 36.37 7.61
C ARG A 29 6.80 35.23 8.25
N ALA A 30 5.90 35.57 9.17
CA ALA A 30 4.99 34.59 9.78
C ALA A 30 4.01 34.02 8.73
N LEU A 31 3.51 34.86 7.82
CA LEU A 31 2.65 34.44 6.73
C LEU A 31 3.38 33.51 5.74
N ASP A 32 4.60 33.87 5.35
CA ASP A 32 5.44 33.02 4.49
C ASP A 32 5.71 31.67 5.16
N PHE A 33 6.07 31.66 6.43
CA PHE A 33 6.26 30.41 7.18
C PHE A 33 4.99 29.55 7.18
N LEU A 34 3.82 30.15 7.42
CA LEU A 34 2.54 29.46 7.39
C LEU A 34 2.23 28.88 6.01
N ILE A 35 2.50 29.63 4.94
CA ILE A 35 2.32 29.17 3.56
C ILE A 35 3.21 27.96 3.28
N TYR A 36 4.50 28.00 3.64
CA TYR A 36 5.40 26.86 3.48
C TYR A 36 4.96 25.66 4.29
N LEU A 37 4.50 25.87 5.53
CA LEU A 37 3.98 24.79 6.37
C LEU A 37 2.76 24.12 5.74
N VAL A 38 1.80 24.90 5.26
CA VAL A 38 0.61 24.40 4.56
C VAL A 38 1.01 23.64 3.28
N LEU A 39 1.94 24.19 2.51
CA LEU A 39 2.42 23.57 1.29
C LEU A 39 3.10 22.21 1.57
N ILE A 40 3.94 22.12 2.59
CA ILE A 40 4.55 20.87 3.03
C ILE A 40 3.49 19.86 3.43
N VAL A 41 2.49 20.26 4.20
CA VAL A 41 1.39 19.40 4.63
C VAL A 41 0.59 18.89 3.42
N VAL A 42 0.25 19.78 2.48
CA VAL A 42 -0.47 19.41 1.25
C VAL A 42 0.34 18.41 0.42
N VAL A 43 1.64 18.66 0.23
CA VAL A 43 2.53 17.75 -0.50
C VAL A 43 2.63 16.38 0.19
N MET A 44 2.81 16.37 1.52
CA MET A 44 2.84 15.12 2.29
C MET A 44 1.54 14.33 2.16
N PHE A 45 0.38 14.98 2.29
CA PHE A 45 -0.92 14.31 2.13
C PHE A 45 -1.14 13.80 0.71
N SER A 46 -0.74 14.59 -0.30
CA SER A 46 -0.84 14.19 -1.70
C SER A 46 0.04 12.97 -2.02
N LEU A 47 1.30 12.98 -1.56
CA LEU A 47 2.20 11.84 -1.70
C LEU A 47 1.64 10.61 -0.98
N ARG A 48 1.13 10.77 0.23
CA ARG A 48 0.54 9.67 0.99
C ARG A 48 -0.68 9.08 0.29
N ALA A 49 -1.56 9.91 -0.27
CA ALA A 49 -2.77 9.46 -0.98
C ALA A 49 -2.46 8.66 -2.25
N VAL A 50 -1.33 8.95 -2.92
CA VAL A 50 -0.91 8.24 -4.14
C VAL A 50 -0.16 6.95 -3.83
N VAL A 51 0.61 6.92 -2.73
CA VAL A 51 1.53 5.81 -2.40
C VAL A 51 0.86 4.73 -1.56
N LEU A 52 0.03 5.11 -0.59
CA LEU A 52 -0.53 4.20 0.40
C LEU A 52 -2.04 4.07 0.24
N ASP A 53 -2.50 2.85 0.02
CA ASP A 53 -3.92 2.53 -0.13
C ASP A 53 -4.40 1.72 1.10
N PRO A 54 -5.21 2.31 2.00
CA PRO A 54 -5.83 1.56 3.08
C PRO A 54 -6.98 0.72 2.53
N VAL A 55 -6.84 -0.59 2.62
CA VAL A 55 -7.83 -1.55 2.13
C VAL A 55 -8.34 -2.40 3.28
N ARG A 56 -9.66 -2.57 3.37
CA ARG A 56 -10.27 -3.49 4.32
C ARG A 56 -10.23 -4.90 3.77
N VAL A 57 -9.76 -5.83 4.60
CA VAL A 57 -9.77 -7.26 4.27
C VAL A 57 -11.20 -7.78 4.30
N ASP A 58 -11.65 -8.32 3.18
CA ASP A 58 -12.94 -9.01 3.07
C ASP A 58 -12.70 -10.48 2.74
N GLY A 59 -13.16 -11.36 3.63
CA GLY A 59 -13.06 -12.81 3.50
C GLY A 59 -11.89 -13.42 4.28
N ASN A 60 -11.83 -14.76 4.18
CA ASN A 60 -10.96 -15.62 5.01
C ASN A 60 -9.84 -16.29 4.20
N SER A 61 -9.60 -15.87 2.97
CA SER A 61 -8.64 -16.53 2.08
C SER A 61 -7.17 -16.37 2.48
N MET A 62 -6.87 -15.39 3.34
CA MET A 62 -5.51 -15.07 3.82
C MET A 62 -5.33 -15.34 5.32
N LEU A 63 -6.26 -16.11 5.95
CA LEU A 63 -6.05 -16.58 7.32
C LEU A 63 -4.81 -17.52 7.35
N ASP A 64 -3.93 -17.47 8.27
CA ASP A 64 -3.87 -16.71 9.52
C ASP A 64 -3.05 -15.41 9.37
N THR A 65 -2.58 -15.09 8.16
CA THR A 65 -1.79 -13.88 7.87
C THR A 65 -2.64 -12.61 7.99
N LEU A 66 -3.85 -12.63 7.42
CA LEU A 66 -4.81 -11.51 7.46
C LEU A 66 -6.19 -12.02 7.87
N THR A 67 -6.82 -11.31 8.78
CA THR A 67 -8.14 -11.66 9.31
C THR A 67 -9.22 -10.76 8.70
N ASN A 68 -10.40 -11.33 8.48
CA ASN A 68 -11.54 -10.58 7.98
C ASN A 68 -11.85 -9.34 8.84
N GLY A 69 -12.05 -8.20 8.20
CA GLY A 69 -12.34 -6.91 8.85
C GLY A 69 -11.11 -6.09 9.22
N GLU A 70 -9.89 -6.64 9.16
CA GLU A 70 -8.66 -5.86 9.32
C GLU A 70 -8.52 -4.80 8.23
N VAL A 71 -7.91 -3.66 8.58
CA VAL A 71 -7.49 -2.65 7.61
C VAL A 71 -5.99 -2.77 7.40
N MET A 72 -5.60 -3.09 6.20
CA MET A 72 -4.21 -3.17 5.77
C MET A 72 -3.81 -1.97 4.91
N VAL A 73 -2.52 -1.73 4.78
CA VAL A 73 -1.97 -0.70 3.90
C VAL A 73 -1.20 -1.37 2.77
N ALA A 74 -1.63 -1.09 1.55
CA ALA A 74 -0.95 -1.50 0.34
C ALA A 74 -0.10 -0.34 -0.22
N ASP A 75 1.16 -0.65 -0.54
CA ASP A 75 2.11 0.24 -1.19
C ASP A 75 1.96 0.08 -2.71
N ARG A 76 1.30 1.03 -3.36
CA ARG A 76 1.04 1.02 -4.80
C ARG A 76 2.30 1.27 -5.64
N THR A 77 3.31 1.87 -5.05
CA THR A 77 4.58 2.18 -5.74
C THR A 77 5.61 1.09 -5.60
N ALA A 78 5.34 0.06 -4.80
CA ALA A 78 6.26 -1.04 -4.52
C ALA A 78 6.84 -1.69 -5.79
N TYR A 79 6.07 -1.72 -6.86
CA TYR A 79 6.44 -2.36 -8.12
C TYR A 79 6.66 -1.37 -9.28
N ALA A 80 6.84 -0.07 -8.99
CA ALA A 80 7.14 0.93 -10.00
C ALA A 80 8.50 0.72 -10.67
N PHE A 81 9.47 0.16 -9.92
CA PHE A 81 10.85 -0.06 -10.38
C PHE A 81 11.36 -1.49 -10.17
N CYS A 82 10.52 -2.38 -9.67
CA CYS A 82 10.88 -3.78 -9.47
C CYS A 82 9.66 -4.69 -9.67
N SER A 83 9.89 -5.97 -9.91
CA SER A 83 8.81 -6.95 -10.03
C SER A 83 8.48 -7.58 -8.66
N PRO A 84 7.24 -8.09 -8.50
CA PRO A 84 6.88 -8.88 -7.34
C PRO A 84 7.81 -10.07 -7.14
N LYS A 85 8.06 -10.44 -5.89
CA LYS A 85 8.91 -11.58 -5.52
C LYS A 85 8.07 -12.66 -4.85
N ARG A 86 8.57 -13.89 -4.87
CA ARG A 86 7.98 -15.00 -4.10
C ARG A 86 7.91 -14.62 -2.62
N GLY A 87 6.79 -14.91 -1.98
CA GLY A 87 6.50 -14.52 -0.60
C GLY A 87 5.78 -13.18 -0.44
N ASP A 88 5.81 -12.28 -1.44
CA ASP A 88 5.10 -11.00 -1.35
C ASP A 88 3.60 -11.21 -1.22
N VAL A 89 2.97 -10.51 -0.27
CA VAL A 89 1.51 -10.41 -0.19
C VAL A 89 1.09 -9.21 -1.02
N VAL A 90 0.26 -9.46 -2.04
CA VAL A 90 -0.10 -8.48 -3.05
C VAL A 90 -1.61 -8.24 -3.09
N LEU A 91 -1.96 -6.99 -3.38
CA LEU A 91 -3.31 -6.61 -3.80
C LEU A 91 -3.37 -6.70 -5.33
N CYS A 92 -4.33 -7.44 -5.87
CA CYS A 92 -4.46 -7.62 -7.32
C CYS A 92 -5.91 -7.59 -7.78
N TYR A 93 -6.12 -7.20 -9.04
CA TYR A 93 -7.41 -7.28 -9.72
C TYR A 93 -7.62 -8.68 -10.28
N TYR A 94 -8.79 -9.29 -9.98
CA TYR A 94 -9.16 -10.59 -10.53
C TYR A 94 -9.96 -10.45 -11.84
N PRO A 95 -9.71 -11.35 -12.81
CA PRO A 95 -10.39 -11.29 -14.11
C PRO A 95 -11.87 -11.68 -14.02
N ASP A 96 -12.25 -12.48 -13.03
CA ASP A 96 -13.57 -13.11 -12.92
C ASP A 96 -14.49 -12.43 -11.88
N ALA A 97 -14.05 -11.36 -11.29
CA ALA A 97 -14.81 -10.64 -10.28
C ALA A 97 -15.79 -9.65 -10.93
N TYR A 98 -16.63 -10.16 -11.84
CA TYR A 98 -17.82 -9.45 -12.28
C TYR A 98 -18.87 -9.60 -11.16
N TYR A 99 -18.99 -8.61 -10.32
CA TYR A 99 -20.15 -8.50 -9.45
C TYR A 99 -21.23 -7.76 -10.20
N GLU A 100 -22.33 -8.45 -10.50
CA GLU A 100 -23.51 -7.89 -11.19
C GLU A 100 -24.15 -6.69 -10.45
N ASP A 101 -23.73 -6.38 -9.23
CA ASP A 101 -24.41 -5.45 -8.35
C ASP A 101 -23.60 -4.21 -7.91
N GLN A 102 -22.38 -3.99 -8.41
CA GLN A 102 -21.63 -2.77 -8.13
C GLN A 102 -20.80 -2.34 -9.33
N ASP A 103 -20.80 -1.04 -9.64
CA ASP A 103 -20.05 -0.34 -10.70
C ASP A 103 -18.51 -0.54 -10.68
N LEU A 104 -18.00 -1.56 -10.02
CA LEU A 104 -16.59 -1.90 -9.91
C LEU A 104 -16.24 -2.99 -10.91
N LEU A 105 -15.71 -2.57 -12.04
CA LEU A 105 -15.21 -3.43 -13.14
C LEU A 105 -14.21 -4.52 -12.73
N TYR A 106 -13.63 -4.45 -11.49
CA TYR A 106 -12.68 -5.43 -10.98
C TYR A 106 -12.71 -5.49 -9.46
N ALA A 107 -12.98 -6.64 -8.89
CA ALA A 107 -12.80 -6.83 -7.45
C ALA A 107 -11.32 -7.01 -7.13
N THR A 108 -10.83 -6.21 -6.20
CA THR A 108 -9.49 -6.38 -5.65
C THR A 108 -9.45 -7.56 -4.67
N ARG A 109 -8.39 -8.38 -4.77
CA ARG A 109 -8.15 -9.53 -3.90
C ARG A 109 -6.74 -9.48 -3.35
N VAL A 110 -6.59 -9.94 -2.11
CA VAL A 110 -5.27 -10.07 -1.48
C VAL A 110 -4.85 -11.52 -1.56
N LYS A 111 -3.64 -11.76 -2.04
CA LYS A 111 -3.04 -13.10 -2.19
C LYS A 111 -1.53 -13.02 -1.99
N ARG A 112 -0.92 -14.19 -1.80
CA ARG A 112 0.54 -14.34 -1.72
C ARG A 112 1.11 -14.81 -3.06
N VAL A 113 2.17 -14.15 -3.52
CA VAL A 113 2.94 -14.60 -4.69
C VAL A 113 3.74 -15.85 -4.31
N VAL A 114 3.47 -16.94 -4.99
CA VAL A 114 4.14 -18.23 -4.78
C VAL A 114 5.14 -18.53 -5.88
N ALA A 115 4.84 -18.13 -7.11
CA ALA A 115 5.77 -18.23 -8.23
C ALA A 115 5.69 -16.98 -9.10
N VAL A 116 6.78 -16.68 -9.82
CA VAL A 116 6.90 -15.50 -10.69
C VAL A 116 7.12 -15.93 -12.14
N GLY A 117 7.03 -14.98 -13.07
CA GLY A 117 7.16 -15.25 -14.49
C GLY A 117 8.43 -16.05 -14.85
N GLY A 118 8.24 -17.14 -15.58
CA GLY A 118 9.28 -18.09 -15.96
C GLY A 118 9.50 -19.26 -15.00
N ASP A 119 8.91 -19.20 -13.79
CA ASP A 119 8.96 -20.34 -12.85
C ASP A 119 8.07 -21.49 -13.34
N THR A 120 8.50 -22.71 -13.05
CA THR A 120 7.65 -23.90 -13.16
C THR A 120 7.07 -24.20 -11.76
N ILE A 121 5.75 -24.34 -11.68
CA ILE A 121 5.04 -24.64 -10.42
C ILE A 121 4.24 -25.93 -10.56
N GLU A 122 4.19 -26.71 -9.48
CA GLU A 122 3.40 -27.93 -9.37
C GLU A 122 3.13 -28.29 -7.92
N THR A 123 2.21 -29.22 -7.68
CA THR A 123 2.09 -29.92 -6.40
C THR A 123 2.48 -31.37 -6.52
N ARG A 124 3.28 -31.85 -5.55
CA ARG A 124 3.59 -33.28 -5.33
C ARG A 124 3.37 -33.60 -3.85
N ASP A 125 2.72 -34.71 -3.59
CA ASP A 125 2.47 -35.22 -2.23
C ASP A 125 1.90 -34.14 -1.28
N GLY A 126 0.99 -33.30 -1.79
CA GLY A 126 0.34 -32.24 -1.02
C GLY A 126 1.22 -31.02 -0.73
N ALA A 127 2.44 -30.95 -1.26
CA ALA A 127 3.34 -29.80 -1.12
C ALA A 127 3.54 -29.07 -2.45
N VAL A 128 3.77 -27.76 -2.39
CA VAL A 128 4.06 -26.93 -3.57
C VAL A 128 5.55 -26.97 -3.88
N TYR A 129 5.86 -27.15 -5.16
CA TYR A 129 7.21 -27.12 -5.71
C TYR A 129 7.32 -26.01 -6.75
N VAL A 130 8.42 -25.26 -6.70
CA VAL A 130 8.75 -24.24 -7.68
C VAL A 130 10.14 -24.52 -8.22
N ASN A 131 10.26 -24.65 -9.54
CA ASN A 131 11.49 -25.05 -10.23
C ASN A 131 12.06 -26.37 -9.69
N GLY A 132 11.19 -27.32 -9.37
CA GLY A 132 11.56 -28.63 -8.84
C GLY A 132 11.97 -28.65 -7.36
N GLN A 133 11.98 -27.52 -6.67
CA GLN A 133 12.29 -27.41 -5.25
C GLN A 133 11.02 -27.20 -4.43
N LYS A 134 10.86 -27.99 -3.35
CA LYS A 134 9.79 -27.76 -2.37
C LYS A 134 9.99 -26.39 -1.74
N ILE A 135 8.93 -25.56 -1.74
CA ILE A 135 8.98 -24.26 -1.07
C ILE A 135 8.66 -24.42 0.42
N ASP A 136 9.27 -23.56 1.22
CA ASP A 136 8.94 -23.45 2.64
C ASP A 136 7.79 -22.46 2.81
N GLU A 137 6.74 -22.90 3.49
CA GLU A 137 5.49 -22.14 3.66
C GLU A 137 5.10 -22.05 5.15
N PRO A 138 5.91 -21.34 5.97
CA PRO A 138 5.72 -21.28 7.42
C PRO A 138 4.42 -20.60 7.85
N TYR A 139 3.75 -19.90 6.93
CA TYR A 139 2.45 -19.27 7.11
C TYR A 139 1.27 -20.24 6.99
N LEU A 140 1.50 -21.49 6.53
CA LEU A 140 0.45 -22.49 6.44
C LEU A 140 0.34 -23.29 7.74
N THR A 141 -0.88 -23.38 8.25
CA THR A 141 -1.21 -24.35 9.31
C THR A 141 -1.88 -25.59 8.71
N PRO A 142 -1.81 -26.76 9.37
CA PRO A 142 -2.41 -28.01 8.87
C PRO A 142 -3.88 -27.86 8.48
N GLU A 143 -4.63 -27.04 9.22
CA GLU A 143 -6.07 -26.81 9.00
C GLU A 143 -6.33 -25.97 7.74
N ARG A 144 -5.29 -25.27 7.22
CA ARG A 144 -5.39 -24.37 6.07
C ARG A 144 -4.91 -24.99 4.76
N ILE A 145 -4.30 -26.17 4.78
CA ILE A 145 -3.71 -26.79 3.59
C ILE A 145 -4.76 -27.15 2.54
N GLY A 146 -5.84 -27.82 2.91
CA GLY A 146 -6.90 -28.20 1.96
C GLY A 146 -6.38 -28.95 0.73
N ASN A 147 -7.15 -28.94 -0.35
CA ASN A 147 -6.70 -29.50 -1.64
C ASN A 147 -5.82 -28.48 -2.37
N GLN A 148 -4.56 -28.84 -2.61
CA GLN A 148 -3.56 -27.99 -3.24
C GLN A 148 -3.16 -28.47 -4.65
N TYR A 149 -4.03 -29.16 -5.36
CA TYR A 149 -3.66 -29.65 -6.69
C TYR A 149 -3.31 -28.50 -7.65
N ILE A 150 -2.09 -28.51 -8.14
CA ILE A 150 -1.56 -27.64 -9.19
C ILE A 150 -0.88 -28.54 -10.21
N PRO A 151 -1.39 -28.64 -11.45
CA PRO A 151 -0.70 -29.37 -12.52
C PRO A 151 0.64 -28.69 -12.82
N VAL A 152 1.59 -29.47 -13.35
CA VAL A 152 2.87 -28.90 -13.81
C VAL A 152 2.60 -27.84 -14.87
N GLN A 153 3.01 -26.61 -14.57
CA GLN A 153 2.84 -25.49 -15.52
C GLN A 153 3.94 -24.45 -15.33
N THR A 154 4.22 -23.72 -16.40
CA THR A 154 5.15 -22.59 -16.37
C THR A 154 4.37 -21.28 -16.28
N VAL A 155 4.72 -20.43 -15.30
CA VAL A 155 4.11 -19.11 -15.13
C VAL A 155 4.51 -18.22 -16.31
N PRO A 156 3.55 -17.58 -17.02
CA PRO A 156 3.87 -16.64 -18.09
C PRO A 156 4.82 -15.53 -17.63
N LYS A 157 5.73 -15.07 -18.51
CA LYS A 157 6.81 -14.13 -18.13
C LYS A 157 6.34 -12.86 -17.42
N ASP A 158 5.19 -12.31 -17.88
CA ASP A 158 4.64 -11.06 -17.32
C ASP A 158 3.50 -11.32 -16.33
N SER A 159 3.60 -12.42 -15.57
CA SER A 159 2.57 -12.83 -14.63
C SER A 159 3.17 -13.34 -13.33
N VAL A 160 2.34 -13.41 -12.30
CA VAL A 160 2.64 -14.05 -11.02
C VAL A 160 1.59 -15.13 -10.73
N TYR A 161 2.00 -16.20 -10.08
CA TYR A 161 1.11 -17.23 -9.59
C TYR A 161 0.85 -16.97 -8.11
N VAL A 162 -0.41 -16.73 -7.78
CA VAL A 162 -0.79 -16.31 -6.45
C VAL A 162 -1.68 -17.34 -5.76
N LEU A 163 -1.46 -17.56 -4.47
CA LEU A 163 -2.26 -18.42 -3.62
C LEU A 163 -2.73 -17.67 -2.38
N GLY A 164 -3.88 -18.06 -1.86
CA GLY A 164 -4.28 -17.63 -0.52
C GLY A 164 -3.58 -18.48 0.55
N ASP A 165 -3.30 -17.88 1.69
CA ASP A 165 -2.70 -18.59 2.83
C ASP A 165 -3.69 -19.60 3.45
N ASN A 166 -5.00 -19.37 3.33
CA ASN A 166 -6.02 -20.37 3.62
C ASN A 166 -6.37 -21.14 2.33
N ARG A 167 -5.57 -22.12 1.99
CA ARG A 167 -5.68 -22.94 0.78
C ARG A 167 -7.03 -23.64 0.63
N ALA A 168 -7.65 -24.00 1.77
CA ALA A 168 -8.90 -24.76 1.80
C ALA A 168 -10.09 -23.97 1.22
N VAL A 169 -10.09 -22.64 1.34
CA VAL A 169 -11.22 -21.79 0.92
C VAL A 169 -10.83 -20.71 -0.10
N SER A 170 -9.54 -20.61 -0.43
CA SER A 170 -9.07 -19.56 -1.32
C SER A 170 -9.40 -19.87 -2.77
N ARG A 171 -10.09 -18.93 -3.44
CA ARG A 171 -10.14 -18.86 -4.90
C ARG A 171 -8.94 -18.06 -5.38
N ASP A 172 -8.04 -18.71 -6.11
CA ASP A 172 -6.74 -18.16 -6.51
C ASP A 172 -6.26 -18.78 -7.84
N SER A 173 -4.98 -18.65 -8.18
CA SER A 173 -4.44 -19.09 -9.47
C SER A 173 -4.58 -20.58 -9.77
N ARG A 174 -5.00 -21.40 -8.82
CA ARG A 174 -5.34 -22.81 -9.04
C ARG A 174 -6.62 -23.00 -9.86
N TYR A 175 -7.49 -22.02 -9.86
CA TYR A 175 -8.74 -22.06 -10.64
C TYR A 175 -8.50 -21.52 -12.04
N ASP A 176 -8.95 -22.24 -13.06
CA ASP A 176 -8.80 -21.86 -14.48
C ASP A 176 -9.41 -20.49 -14.78
N SER A 177 -10.47 -20.11 -14.09
CA SER A 177 -11.12 -18.80 -14.22
C SER A 177 -10.25 -17.64 -13.70
N VAL A 178 -9.25 -17.91 -12.86
CA VAL A 178 -8.30 -16.92 -12.31
C VAL A 178 -6.97 -17.02 -13.02
N GLY A 179 -6.34 -18.19 -12.97
CA GLY A 179 -5.03 -18.46 -13.55
C GLY A 179 -3.91 -17.57 -12.99
N PRO A 180 -2.75 -17.56 -13.65
CA PRO A 180 -1.68 -16.61 -13.34
C PRO A 180 -2.14 -15.17 -13.54
N ILE A 181 -1.82 -14.27 -12.59
CA ILE A 181 -2.22 -12.87 -12.62
C ILE A 181 -1.19 -12.05 -13.38
N PRO A 182 -1.57 -11.35 -14.47
CA PRO A 182 -0.67 -10.44 -15.19
C PRO A 182 -0.14 -9.33 -14.27
N LEU A 183 1.13 -8.93 -14.42
CA LEU A 183 1.77 -7.89 -13.61
C LEU A 183 1.01 -6.56 -13.63
N CYS A 184 0.39 -6.20 -14.77
CA CYS A 184 -0.43 -4.99 -14.88
C CYS A 184 -1.69 -4.99 -14.00
N ARG A 185 -2.08 -6.15 -13.48
CA ARG A 185 -3.20 -6.30 -12.52
C ARG A 185 -2.75 -6.34 -11.06
N VAL A 186 -1.45 -6.32 -10.79
CA VAL A 186 -0.92 -6.21 -9.44
C VAL A 186 -0.93 -4.74 -9.03
N VAL A 187 -1.80 -4.40 -8.09
CA VAL A 187 -2.05 -3.01 -7.65
C VAL A 187 -0.94 -2.52 -6.73
N GLY A 188 -0.44 -3.38 -5.82
CA GLY A 188 0.57 -3.02 -4.85
C GLY A 188 0.92 -4.15 -3.90
N LYS A 189 1.92 -3.88 -3.04
CA LYS A 189 2.37 -4.80 -2.00
C LYS A 189 1.74 -4.43 -0.67
N VAL A 190 1.17 -5.40 0.02
CA VAL A 190 0.70 -5.22 1.40
C VAL A 190 1.92 -5.11 2.32
N ARG A 191 1.97 -4.04 3.12
CA ARG A 191 3.11 -3.75 4.01
C ARG A 191 2.81 -3.98 5.47
N LEU A 192 1.61 -3.59 5.89
CA LEU A 192 1.26 -3.66 7.30
C LEU A 192 -0.26 -3.77 7.49
N VAL A 193 -0.66 -4.34 8.61
CA VAL A 193 -2.02 -4.25 9.15
C VAL A 193 -2.06 -3.04 10.07
N LEU A 194 -2.95 -2.08 9.76
CA LEU A 194 -3.08 -0.82 10.48
C LEU A 194 -4.14 -0.90 11.60
N PHE A 195 -5.24 -1.59 11.36
CA PHE A 195 -6.35 -1.67 12.30
C PHE A 195 -6.90 -3.10 12.38
N PRO A 196 -7.30 -3.57 13.57
CA PRO A 196 -7.32 -2.86 14.85
C PRO A 196 -5.90 -2.61 15.40
N LEU A 197 -5.67 -1.48 16.08
CA LEU A 197 -4.33 -1.06 16.54
C LEU A 197 -3.62 -2.09 17.42
N LYS A 198 -4.39 -2.96 18.09
CA LYS A 198 -3.84 -4.07 18.90
C LYS A 198 -3.17 -5.17 18.05
N GLN A 199 -3.45 -5.19 16.76
CA GLN A 199 -2.91 -6.16 15.78
C GLN A 199 -1.97 -5.51 14.78
N LEU A 200 -1.48 -4.30 15.06
CA LEU A 200 -0.51 -3.60 14.23
C LEU A 200 0.72 -4.51 14.01
N ARG A 201 0.96 -4.90 12.75
CA ARG A 201 2.07 -5.77 12.37
C ARG A 201 2.48 -5.56 10.91
N LEU A 202 3.72 -5.88 10.60
CA LEU A 202 4.20 -6.02 9.21
C LEU A 202 3.69 -7.33 8.61
N VAL A 203 3.50 -7.33 7.30
CA VAL A 203 3.04 -8.50 6.50
C VAL A 203 4.14 -8.95 5.57
#